data_cce8e1e165cd19f9b9a5e7a70ddba0fe
#
_entry.id   cce8e1e165cd19f9b9a5e7a70ddba0fe
#
_cell.length_a   1.000
_cell.length_b   1.000
_cell.length_c   1.000
_cell.angle_alpha   90.00
_cell.angle_beta   90.00
_cell.angle_gamma   90.00
#
_symmetry.space_group_name_H-M   'P 1'
#
loop_
_entity.id
_entity.type
_entity.pdbx_description
1 polymer ?
#
loop_
_entity_poly.entity_id
_entity_poly.type
_entity_poly.pdbx_seq_one_letter_code
_entity_poly.pdbx_strand_id
1 'polypeptide(L)'
;MNNFSKSCYTVIKNWLNENETEEFLNDYINSKKSSNNYQLISASENILKKHKLKIIDVCKQTGLDVDLVTSFAIYTDTSWTDWSWHQDHESFYFTQQHKNYLNFYVVLEKEDPVLSGLSVIPMDKLQEVIPEFMDKIINSGAKRLFPDNNKTIVRCDETGLEYVLPINIDTIAVHPELRAGDLLLIRGDVIHKTQDTLTRRTAVSIRCTQSTGLIFKEKLINGCDNKKKLLEISGERYSTMIEKFGDKEIITANEAFKDLKL
;
A
#
# COMPACT_ATOMS: atom_id res chain seq x y z
N MET A 1 11.84 5.31 15.10
CA MET A 1 10.96 4.23 14.59
C MET A 1 11.08 2.92 15.39
N ASN A 2 11.12 2.99 16.69
CA ASN A 2 11.42 1.84 17.56
C ASN A 2 10.46 0.63 17.45
N ASN A 3 9.29 0.78 16.84
CA ASN A 3 8.30 -0.30 16.76
C ASN A 3 8.07 -0.86 15.35
N PHE A 4 8.57 -0.18 14.30
CA PHE A 4 8.32 -0.59 12.91
C PHE A 4 8.84 -2.00 12.58
N SER A 5 10.00 -2.38 13.11
CA SER A 5 10.60 -3.70 12.86
C SER A 5 9.74 -4.88 13.35
N LYS A 6 8.87 -4.65 14.32
CA LYS A 6 7.98 -5.68 14.90
C LYS A 6 6.58 -5.61 14.31
N SER A 7 5.95 -4.45 14.41
CA SER A 7 4.55 -4.25 13.97
C SER A 7 4.41 -4.08 12.45
N CYS A 8 5.51 -3.74 11.75
CA CYS A 8 5.58 -3.46 10.31
C CYS A 8 4.72 -2.27 9.85
N TYR A 9 4.30 -1.43 10.79
CA TYR A 9 3.71 -0.13 10.54
C TYR A 9 4.16 0.88 11.61
N THR A 10 4.01 2.17 11.32
CA THR A 10 4.26 3.25 12.29
C THR A 10 3.53 4.53 11.86
N VAL A 11 3.23 5.38 12.83
CA VAL A 11 2.71 6.74 12.58
C VAL A 11 3.83 7.74 12.84
N ILE A 12 4.09 8.62 11.88
CA ILE A 12 5.00 9.75 12.01
C ILE A 12 4.13 11.00 12.04
N LYS A 13 4.05 11.62 13.21
CA LYS A 13 3.26 12.84 13.42
C LYS A 13 3.94 14.04 12.76
N ASN A 14 3.14 14.91 12.15
CA ASN A 14 3.59 16.14 11.49
C ASN A 14 4.74 15.90 10.49
N TRP A 15 4.64 14.81 9.72
CA TRP A 15 5.62 14.51 8.66
C TRP A 15 5.67 15.62 7.60
N LEU A 16 4.50 16.15 7.23
CA LEU A 16 4.38 17.43 6.54
C LEU A 16 3.96 18.51 7.54
N ASN A 17 4.54 19.69 7.45
CA ASN A 17 4.03 20.85 8.16
C ASN A 17 2.77 21.40 7.47
N GLU A 18 2.12 22.37 8.08
CA GLU A 18 0.85 22.92 7.59
C GLU A 18 0.98 23.50 6.17
N ASN A 19 2.03 24.29 5.90
CA ASN A 19 2.26 24.87 4.57
C ASN A 19 2.54 23.80 3.50
N GLU A 20 3.32 22.77 3.83
CA GLU A 20 3.60 21.66 2.93
C GLU A 20 2.34 20.86 2.63
N THR A 21 1.49 20.66 3.63
CA THR A 21 0.21 19.94 3.50
C THR A 21 -0.76 20.71 2.61
N GLU A 22 -0.89 22.01 2.83
CA GLU A 22 -1.74 22.88 2.02
C GLU A 22 -1.26 22.97 0.57
N GLU A 23 0.04 23.12 0.37
CA GLU A 23 0.63 23.14 -0.98
C GLU A 23 0.35 21.82 -1.72
N PHE A 24 0.51 20.69 -1.05
CA PHE A 24 0.22 19.37 -1.60
C PHE A 24 -1.26 19.22 -1.98
N LEU A 25 -2.15 19.67 -1.11
CA LEU A 25 -3.59 19.64 -1.36
C LEU A 25 -3.98 20.55 -2.54
N ASN A 26 -3.39 21.75 -2.62
CA ASN A 26 -3.61 22.68 -3.71
C ASN A 26 -3.10 22.14 -5.04
N ASP A 27 -1.92 21.52 -5.07
CA ASP A 27 -1.39 20.85 -6.26
C ASP A 27 -2.34 19.75 -6.73
N TYR A 28 -2.89 18.98 -5.81
CA TYR A 28 -3.92 17.98 -6.13
C TYR A 28 -5.19 18.63 -6.72
N ILE A 29 -5.74 19.64 -6.06
CA ILE A 29 -6.97 20.34 -6.50
C ILE A 29 -6.78 20.95 -7.89
N ASN A 30 -5.61 21.52 -8.17
CA ASN A 30 -5.29 22.19 -9.43
C ASN A 30 -4.91 21.22 -10.55
N SER A 31 -4.29 20.09 -10.23
CA SER A 31 -3.93 19.05 -11.22
C SER A 31 -5.14 18.28 -11.73
N LYS A 32 -6.30 18.62 -11.27
CA LYS A 32 -7.54 18.03 -11.47
C LYS A 32 -7.85 17.53 -12.79
N LYS A 33 -8.28 16.45 -12.91
CA LYS A 33 -9.41 16.39 -13.70
C LYS A 33 -9.44 15.25 -14.63
N SER A 34 -8.79 14.25 -14.29
CA SER A 34 -9.20 13.00 -14.87
C SER A 34 -10.24 12.31 -13.97
N SER A 35 -11.22 11.76 -14.62
CA SER A 35 -12.44 11.23 -14.03
C SER A 35 -12.29 9.99 -13.14
N ASN A 36 -11.06 9.54 -12.85
CA ASN A 36 -10.80 8.35 -12.06
C ASN A 36 -10.00 8.71 -10.82
N ASN A 37 -10.58 8.47 -9.65
CA ASN A 37 -9.96 8.68 -8.33
C ASN A 37 -8.68 7.85 -8.07
N TYR A 38 -8.21 7.11 -9.05
CA TYR A 38 -7.10 6.17 -9.01
C TYR A 38 -6.01 6.53 -10.01
N GLN A 39 -5.60 7.77 -10.08
CA GLN A 39 -4.64 8.20 -11.08
C GLN A 39 -3.30 8.62 -10.50
N LEU A 40 -2.25 8.16 -11.17
CA LEU A 40 -0.95 8.81 -11.21
C LEU A 40 -1.16 10.24 -11.72
N ILE A 41 -0.93 11.21 -10.87
CA ILE A 41 -1.16 12.61 -11.17
C ILE A 41 0.18 13.23 -11.53
N SER A 42 0.21 14.12 -12.55
CA SER A 42 1.38 14.92 -12.87
C SER A 42 1.88 15.78 -11.71
N ALA A 43 1.01 16.15 -10.77
CA ALA A 43 1.37 16.73 -9.48
C ALA A 43 2.35 15.86 -8.69
N SER A 44 2.30 14.53 -8.85
CA SER A 44 3.18 13.61 -8.12
C SER A 44 4.66 13.80 -8.41
N GLU A 45 5.06 14.25 -9.60
CA GLU A 45 6.47 14.53 -9.90
C GLU A 45 7.02 15.72 -9.12
N ASN A 46 6.24 16.80 -9.00
CA ASN A 46 6.65 17.98 -8.25
C ASN A 46 6.74 17.67 -6.76
N ILE A 47 5.77 16.93 -6.25
CA ILE A 47 5.71 16.45 -4.87
C ILE A 47 6.92 15.57 -4.55
N LEU A 48 7.25 14.62 -5.43
CA LEU A 48 8.41 13.78 -5.26
C LEU A 48 9.70 14.57 -5.23
N LYS A 49 9.90 15.46 -6.18
CA LYS A 49 11.10 16.29 -6.23
C LYS A 49 11.26 17.09 -4.94
N LYS A 50 10.16 17.64 -4.42
CA LYS A 50 10.17 18.47 -3.21
C LYS A 50 10.40 17.66 -1.93
N HIS A 51 9.77 16.49 -1.80
CA HIS A 51 9.82 15.69 -0.58
C HIS A 51 10.78 14.48 -0.67
N LYS A 52 11.55 14.37 -1.73
CA LYS A 52 12.50 13.28 -1.98
C LYS A 52 13.37 12.96 -0.78
N LEU A 53 14.00 13.97 -0.17
CA LEU A 53 14.89 13.76 0.97
C LEU A 53 14.14 13.23 2.21
N LYS A 54 12.92 13.72 2.44
CA LYS A 54 12.07 13.22 3.54
C LYS A 54 11.67 11.75 3.33
N ILE A 55 11.32 11.37 2.10
CA ILE A 55 10.97 9.98 1.76
C ILE A 55 12.19 9.07 1.97
N ILE A 56 13.35 9.45 1.43
CA ILE A 56 14.60 8.69 1.56
C ILE A 56 14.98 8.52 3.04
N ASP A 57 14.86 9.57 3.84
CA ASP A 57 15.17 9.52 5.26
C ASP A 57 14.26 8.54 6.01
N VAL A 58 12.97 8.57 5.74
CA VAL A 58 12.02 7.61 6.30
C VAL A 58 12.35 6.18 5.87
N CYS A 59 12.63 5.94 4.58
CA CYS A 59 13.05 4.62 4.09
C CYS A 59 14.27 4.10 4.88
N LYS A 60 15.32 4.92 5.02
CA LYS A 60 16.53 4.54 5.77
C LYS A 60 16.23 4.20 7.24
N GLN A 61 15.35 4.94 7.88
CA GLN A 61 14.99 4.70 9.29
C GLN A 61 14.22 3.39 9.51
N THR A 62 13.62 2.80 8.48
CA THR A 62 12.98 1.47 8.60
C THR A 62 13.96 0.32 8.66
N GLY A 63 15.20 0.53 8.19
CA GLY A 63 16.19 -0.53 8.00
C GLY A 63 15.92 -1.45 6.81
N LEU A 64 14.91 -1.12 5.98
CA LEU A 64 14.62 -1.85 4.74
C LEU A 64 15.42 -1.25 3.58
N ASP A 65 15.75 -2.10 2.61
CA ASP A 65 16.40 -1.69 1.37
C ASP A 65 15.33 -1.20 0.38
N VAL A 66 14.91 0.06 0.55
CA VAL A 66 13.85 0.72 -0.22
C VAL A 66 14.36 2.06 -0.71
N ASP A 67 14.45 2.24 -2.03
CA ASP A 67 15.08 3.39 -2.67
C ASP A 67 14.41 3.87 -3.96
N LEU A 68 13.30 3.24 -4.37
CA LEU A 68 12.59 3.53 -5.61
C LEU A 68 11.11 3.77 -5.36
N VAL A 69 10.57 4.89 -5.82
CA VAL A 69 9.11 5.11 -5.89
C VAL A 69 8.53 4.39 -7.11
N THR A 70 7.40 3.71 -6.91
CA THR A 70 6.74 2.93 -7.95
C THR A 70 5.39 3.49 -8.38
N SER A 71 4.71 4.18 -7.49
CA SER A 71 3.38 4.72 -7.79
C SER A 71 2.87 5.70 -6.74
N PHE A 72 1.81 6.39 -7.12
CA PHE A 72 1.00 7.24 -6.26
C PHE A 72 -0.47 6.91 -6.43
N ALA A 73 -1.24 7.08 -5.36
CA ALA A 73 -2.69 7.04 -5.42
C ALA A 73 -3.26 8.11 -4.49
N ILE A 74 -4.36 8.73 -4.87
CA ILE A 74 -5.08 9.66 -4.01
C ILE A 74 -6.41 9.03 -3.61
N TYR A 75 -6.71 9.17 -2.33
CA TYR A 75 -7.91 8.65 -1.71
C TYR A 75 -8.72 9.81 -1.12
N THR A 76 -10.02 9.84 -1.45
CA THR A 76 -10.97 10.80 -0.90
C THR A 76 -12.15 10.05 -0.27
N ASP A 77 -12.98 10.73 0.50
CA ASP A 77 -14.23 10.21 1.05
C ASP A 77 -15.23 9.77 -0.04
N THR A 78 -15.19 10.45 -1.19
CA THR A 78 -16.05 10.12 -2.35
C THR A 78 -15.49 9.02 -3.24
N SER A 79 -14.28 8.54 -2.95
CA SER A 79 -13.71 7.42 -3.70
C SER A 79 -14.39 6.11 -3.28
N TRP A 80 -14.79 5.30 -4.26
CA TRP A 80 -15.41 3.98 -4.10
C TRP A 80 -14.48 2.93 -3.43
N THR A 81 -13.43 3.37 -2.77
CA THR A 81 -12.40 2.56 -2.14
C THR A 81 -12.78 2.12 -0.73
N ASP A 82 -13.92 1.47 -0.58
CA ASP A 82 -14.22 0.66 0.61
C ASP A 82 -13.54 -0.70 0.46
N TRP A 83 -12.21 -0.70 0.65
CA TRP A 83 -11.43 -1.93 0.63
C TRP A 83 -11.57 -2.66 1.96
N SER A 84 -12.15 -3.86 1.93
CA SER A 84 -12.10 -4.81 3.04
C SER A 84 -10.67 -5.22 3.38
N TRP A 85 -10.47 -5.99 4.44
CA TRP A 85 -9.15 -6.46 4.85
C TRP A 85 -8.36 -7.12 3.73
N HIS A 86 -7.19 -6.58 3.41
CA HIS A 86 -6.34 -7.05 2.32
C HIS A 86 -4.86 -6.73 2.56
N GLN A 87 -4.00 -7.36 1.78
CA GLN A 87 -2.62 -6.96 1.57
C GLN A 87 -2.49 -6.25 0.22
N ASP A 88 -1.56 -5.31 0.09
CA ASP A 88 -1.34 -4.55 -1.14
C ASP A 88 -0.96 -5.47 -2.31
N HIS A 89 -1.83 -5.61 -3.30
CA HIS A 89 -1.56 -6.40 -4.52
C HIS A 89 -0.33 -5.92 -5.27
N GLU A 90 -0.04 -4.62 -5.21
CA GLU A 90 1.13 -4.04 -5.86
C GLU A 90 2.42 -4.62 -5.32
N SER A 91 2.54 -4.77 -4.01
CA SER A 91 3.74 -5.29 -3.36
C SER A 91 4.00 -6.76 -3.68
N PHE A 92 2.95 -7.55 -3.93
CA PHE A 92 3.05 -8.97 -4.24
C PHE A 92 3.19 -9.27 -5.73
N TYR A 93 2.54 -8.49 -6.61
CA TYR A 93 2.44 -8.83 -8.03
C TYR A 93 3.24 -7.90 -8.93
N PHE A 94 3.17 -6.59 -8.73
CA PHE A 94 3.89 -5.65 -9.59
C PHE A 94 5.35 -5.49 -9.19
N THR A 95 5.64 -5.31 -7.90
CA THR A 95 7.02 -5.19 -7.43
C THR A 95 7.61 -6.52 -6.97
N GLN A 96 6.78 -7.46 -6.54
CA GLN A 96 7.15 -8.77 -5.99
C GLN A 96 8.13 -8.70 -4.81
N GLN A 97 8.13 -7.54 -4.11
CA GLN A 97 9.05 -7.20 -3.04
C GLN A 97 8.31 -6.83 -1.73
N HIS A 98 7.21 -7.53 -1.40
CA HIS A 98 6.32 -7.16 -0.29
C HIS A 98 7.03 -6.92 1.07
N LYS A 99 8.20 -7.54 1.32
CA LYS A 99 9.01 -7.30 2.52
C LYS A 99 9.92 -6.08 2.42
N ASN A 100 10.32 -5.69 1.20
CA ASN A 100 11.08 -4.48 0.87
C ASN A 100 10.19 -3.50 0.09
N TYR A 101 9.00 -3.26 0.62
CA TYR A 101 8.00 -2.36 0.06
C TYR A 101 7.38 -1.54 1.18
N LEU A 102 7.25 -0.25 0.94
CA LEU A 102 6.65 0.71 1.86
C LEU A 102 5.52 1.47 1.19
N ASN A 103 4.41 1.58 1.88
CA ASN A 103 3.30 2.45 1.53
C ASN A 103 3.28 3.62 2.52
N PHE A 104 3.49 4.83 2.01
CA PHE A 104 3.42 6.09 2.72
C PHE A 104 2.02 6.65 2.57
N TYR A 105 1.14 6.36 3.51
CA TYR A 105 -0.20 6.95 3.53
C TYR A 105 -0.15 8.29 4.25
N VAL A 106 -0.09 9.38 3.47
CA VAL A 106 0.04 10.76 3.95
C VAL A 106 -1.32 11.42 3.96
N VAL A 107 -1.75 11.90 5.10
CA VAL A 107 -3.03 12.60 5.25
C VAL A 107 -2.86 14.06 4.89
N LEU A 108 -3.63 14.54 3.90
CA LEU A 108 -3.64 15.95 3.47
C LEU A 108 -4.79 16.73 4.08
N GLU A 109 -5.94 16.10 4.21
CA GLU A 109 -7.14 16.66 4.82
C GLU A 109 -7.86 15.55 5.60
N LYS A 110 -8.37 15.87 6.77
CA LYS A 110 -9.14 14.92 7.59
C LYS A 110 -10.01 15.67 8.58
N GLU A 111 -11.31 15.49 8.45
CA GLU A 111 -12.30 16.15 9.28
C GLU A 111 -12.30 15.59 10.72
N ASP A 112 -12.24 14.26 10.84
CA ASP A 112 -12.15 13.56 12.12
C ASP A 112 -10.87 12.73 12.20
N PRO A 113 -10.00 12.95 13.19
CA PRO A 113 -8.74 12.21 13.31
C PRO A 113 -8.88 10.69 13.49
N VAL A 114 -10.01 10.20 14.01
CA VAL A 114 -10.23 8.79 14.33
C VAL A 114 -11.11 8.06 13.33
N LEU A 115 -11.88 8.78 12.48
CA LEU A 115 -12.74 8.21 11.46
C LEU A 115 -12.11 8.30 10.07
N SER A 116 -12.65 7.56 9.12
CA SER A 116 -12.27 7.61 7.70
C SER A 116 -10.76 7.47 7.42
N GLY A 117 -10.10 6.62 8.19
CA GLY A 117 -8.68 6.30 8.04
C GLY A 117 -8.43 4.92 7.48
N LEU A 118 -7.24 4.38 7.78
CA LEU A 118 -6.90 2.98 7.60
C LEU A 118 -6.88 2.26 8.94
N SER A 119 -7.49 1.09 9.00
CA SER A 119 -7.27 0.13 10.06
C SER A 119 -6.14 -0.80 9.64
N VAL A 120 -5.28 -1.17 10.57
CA VAL A 120 -4.13 -2.04 10.32
C VAL A 120 -4.10 -3.21 11.31
N ILE A 121 -3.60 -4.36 10.87
CA ILE A 121 -3.30 -5.49 11.75
C ILE A 121 -1.79 -5.49 12.02
N PRO A 122 -1.35 -5.19 13.26
CA PRO A 122 0.07 -5.23 13.59
C PRO A 122 0.63 -6.66 13.43
N MET A 123 1.79 -6.79 12.78
CA MET A 123 2.39 -8.10 12.49
C MET A 123 2.82 -8.83 13.77
N ASP A 124 3.28 -8.11 14.79
CA ASP A 124 3.61 -8.68 16.10
C ASP A 124 2.37 -9.23 16.81
N LYS A 125 1.24 -8.55 16.74
CA LYS A 125 -0.04 -9.04 17.27
C LYS A 125 -0.52 -10.29 16.53
N LEU A 126 -0.42 -10.28 15.22
CA LEU A 126 -0.78 -11.44 14.41
C LEU A 126 0.11 -12.64 14.75
N GLN A 127 1.43 -12.43 14.90
CA GLN A 127 2.39 -13.45 15.33
C GLN A 127 2.09 -13.98 16.74
N GLU A 128 1.60 -13.12 17.65
CA GLU A 128 1.24 -13.51 19.02
C GLU A 128 0.04 -14.45 19.06
N VAL A 129 -0.99 -14.18 18.25
CA VAL A 129 -2.30 -14.87 18.36
C VAL A 129 -2.46 -16.07 17.42
N ILE A 130 -1.75 -16.10 16.29
CA ILE A 130 -1.83 -17.18 15.29
C ILE A 130 -0.46 -17.49 14.66
N PRO A 131 0.57 -17.80 15.45
CA PRO A 131 1.94 -18.01 14.96
C PRO A 131 2.02 -19.10 13.87
N GLU A 132 1.19 -20.13 13.93
CA GLU A 132 1.16 -21.24 12.98
C GLU A 132 0.65 -20.84 11.57
N PHE A 133 -0.03 -19.70 11.44
CA PHE A 133 -0.54 -19.21 10.16
C PHE A 133 0.37 -18.17 9.50
N MET A 134 1.39 -17.67 10.21
CA MET A 134 2.22 -16.55 9.72
C MET A 134 2.86 -16.83 8.36
N ASP A 135 3.41 -18.02 8.17
CA ASP A 135 4.01 -18.38 6.87
C ASP A 135 2.99 -18.32 5.72
N LYS A 136 1.77 -18.81 5.96
CA LYS A 136 0.68 -18.75 4.98
C LYS A 136 0.21 -17.33 4.70
N ILE A 137 0.26 -16.43 5.70
CA ILE A 137 -0.16 -15.04 5.56
C ILE A 137 0.89 -14.22 4.81
N ILE A 138 2.17 -14.39 5.13
CA ILE A 138 3.26 -13.59 4.58
C ILE A 138 3.65 -14.04 3.17
N ASN A 139 3.61 -15.34 2.90
CA ASN A 139 4.04 -15.93 1.63
C ASN A 139 2.85 -16.30 0.73
N SER A 140 3.14 -16.73 -0.50
CA SER A 140 2.16 -17.29 -1.45
C SER A 140 1.12 -16.31 -2.00
N GLY A 141 1.50 -15.03 -2.22
CA GLY A 141 0.63 -14.02 -2.82
C GLY A 141 -0.18 -13.19 -1.82
N ALA A 142 -0.83 -12.14 -2.29
CA ALA A 142 -1.65 -11.27 -1.48
C ALA A 142 -2.89 -11.98 -0.94
N LYS A 143 -3.36 -11.57 0.22
CA LYS A 143 -4.52 -12.13 0.91
C LYS A 143 -5.65 -11.11 0.99
N ARG A 144 -6.88 -11.62 0.85
CA ARG A 144 -8.10 -10.95 1.30
C ARG A 144 -8.68 -11.71 2.48
N LEU A 145 -9.17 -10.98 3.47
CA LEU A 145 -9.62 -11.54 4.73
C LEU A 145 -11.05 -11.07 5.01
N PHE A 146 -11.88 -12.02 5.43
CA PHE A 146 -13.30 -11.84 5.65
C PHE A 146 -13.64 -12.29 7.08
N PRO A 147 -13.67 -11.34 8.04
CA PRO A 147 -14.09 -11.63 9.42
C PRO A 147 -15.52 -12.15 9.48
N ASP A 148 -15.74 -13.20 10.28
CA ASP A 148 -17.05 -13.81 10.49
C ASP A 148 -17.16 -14.32 11.94
N ASN A 149 -17.94 -13.66 12.77
CA ASN A 149 -18.11 -13.95 14.19
C ASN A 149 -16.78 -14.07 14.93
N ASN A 150 -16.33 -15.29 15.25
CA ASN A 150 -15.10 -15.58 16.01
C ASN A 150 -13.95 -16.12 15.14
N LYS A 151 -14.09 -16.09 13.84
CA LYS A 151 -13.11 -16.61 12.87
C LYS A 151 -12.88 -15.60 11.74
N THR A 152 -11.89 -15.86 10.90
CA THR A 152 -11.64 -15.10 9.67
C THR A 152 -11.38 -16.07 8.53
N ILE A 153 -12.12 -15.91 7.43
CA ILE A 153 -11.84 -16.63 6.19
C ILE A 153 -10.75 -15.84 5.45
N VAL A 154 -9.69 -16.52 5.07
CA VAL A 154 -8.59 -15.95 4.29
C VAL A 154 -8.58 -16.56 2.89
N ARG A 155 -8.60 -15.72 1.88
CA ARG A 155 -8.44 -16.12 0.48
C ARG A 155 -7.11 -15.64 -0.06
N CYS A 156 -6.35 -16.56 -0.62
CA CYS A 156 -5.11 -16.25 -1.34
C CYS A 156 -5.44 -15.87 -2.79
N ASP A 157 -5.13 -14.64 -3.19
CA ASP A 157 -5.43 -14.16 -4.54
C ASP A 157 -4.52 -14.81 -5.61
N GLU A 158 -3.36 -15.35 -5.25
CA GLU A 158 -2.47 -16.09 -6.18
C GLU A 158 -3.04 -17.45 -6.57
N THR A 159 -3.52 -18.21 -5.58
CA THR A 159 -3.92 -19.61 -5.75
C THR A 159 -5.43 -19.83 -5.75
N GLY A 160 -6.21 -18.87 -5.27
CA GLY A 160 -7.64 -19.01 -5.02
C GLY A 160 -7.99 -19.90 -3.80
N LEU A 161 -6.99 -20.46 -3.11
CA LEU A 161 -7.22 -21.29 -1.93
C LEU A 161 -7.71 -20.47 -0.75
N GLU A 162 -8.62 -21.07 -0.01
CA GLU A 162 -9.15 -20.53 1.23
C GLU A 162 -8.71 -21.35 2.45
N TYR A 163 -8.54 -20.67 3.57
CA TYR A 163 -8.35 -21.28 4.87
C TYR A 163 -9.00 -20.41 5.95
N VAL A 164 -9.16 -20.95 7.15
CA VAL A 164 -9.83 -20.28 8.26
C VAL A 164 -8.84 -20.02 9.37
N LEU A 165 -8.76 -18.76 9.82
CA LEU A 165 -8.08 -18.39 11.06
C LEU A 165 -9.06 -18.58 12.23
N PRO A 166 -8.59 -19.10 13.38
CA PRO A 166 -9.44 -19.35 14.54
C PRO A 166 -9.71 -18.08 15.38
N ILE A 167 -9.60 -16.91 14.76
CA ILE A 167 -9.86 -15.61 15.38
C ILE A 167 -10.62 -14.70 14.42
N ASN A 168 -11.36 -13.75 14.97
CA ASN A 168 -11.81 -12.58 14.22
C ASN A 168 -10.72 -11.52 14.24
N ILE A 169 -10.13 -11.20 13.08
CA ILE A 169 -9.02 -10.24 12.99
C ILE A 169 -9.41 -8.81 13.39
N ASP A 170 -10.69 -8.43 13.35
CA ASP A 170 -11.13 -7.13 13.85
C ASP A 170 -10.80 -6.95 15.35
N THR A 171 -10.68 -8.04 16.12
CA THR A 171 -10.37 -7.98 17.56
C THR A 171 -8.94 -7.57 17.89
N ILE A 172 -8.03 -7.67 16.92
CA ILE A 172 -6.62 -7.28 17.05
C ILE A 172 -6.26 -6.07 16.19
N ALA A 173 -7.25 -5.51 15.50
CA ALA A 173 -7.08 -4.36 14.64
C ALA A 173 -6.73 -3.10 15.45
N VAL A 174 -5.90 -2.26 14.85
CA VAL A 174 -5.57 -0.92 15.35
C VAL A 174 -6.09 0.12 14.37
N HIS A 175 -6.68 1.18 14.92
CA HIS A 175 -7.20 2.32 14.18
C HIS A 175 -6.34 3.56 14.50
N PRO A 176 -5.26 3.83 13.74
CA PRO A 176 -4.37 4.94 14.03
C PRO A 176 -5.09 6.28 13.96
N GLU A 177 -5.00 7.09 15.01
CA GLU A 177 -5.42 8.49 14.95
C GLU A 177 -4.46 9.25 14.03
N LEU A 178 -5.00 9.87 12.98
CA LEU A 178 -4.23 10.61 11.96
C LEU A 178 -4.85 11.99 11.76
N ARG A 179 -4.01 13.01 11.64
CA ARG A 179 -4.37 14.39 11.32
C ARG A 179 -3.70 14.81 10.02
N ALA A 180 -4.14 15.91 9.43
CA ALA A 180 -3.47 16.50 8.28
C ALA A 180 -1.97 16.70 8.57
N GLY A 181 -1.11 16.30 7.64
CA GLY A 181 0.34 16.28 7.78
C GLY A 181 0.93 15.02 8.40
N ASP A 182 0.12 14.12 8.99
CA ASP A 182 0.61 12.84 9.53
C ASP A 182 0.86 11.82 8.41
N LEU A 183 1.84 10.95 8.64
CA LEU A 183 2.15 9.82 7.80
C LEU A 183 1.89 8.51 8.55
N LEU A 184 1.06 7.64 7.99
CA LEU A 184 1.00 6.22 8.34
C LEU A 184 1.89 5.45 7.36
N LEU A 185 2.98 4.88 7.86
CA LEU A 185 3.90 4.05 7.09
C LEU A 185 3.55 2.57 7.30
N ILE A 186 3.37 1.83 6.20
CA ILE A 186 2.98 0.41 6.23
C ILE A 186 3.93 -0.39 5.33
N ARG A 187 4.42 -1.54 5.81
CA ARG A 187 5.13 -2.50 4.96
C ARG A 187 4.15 -3.24 4.05
N GLY A 188 4.58 -3.69 2.87
CA GLY A 188 3.72 -4.23 1.82
C GLY A 188 2.92 -5.50 2.16
N ASP A 189 3.31 -6.23 3.20
CA ASP A 189 2.62 -7.43 3.67
C ASP A 189 1.66 -7.18 4.86
N VAL A 190 1.58 -5.94 5.36
CA VAL A 190 0.66 -5.60 6.45
C VAL A 190 -0.79 -5.65 5.96
N ILE A 191 -1.61 -6.38 6.68
CA ILE A 191 -3.05 -6.47 6.43
C ILE A 191 -3.70 -5.16 6.89
N HIS A 192 -4.46 -4.53 6.01
CA HIS A 192 -5.15 -3.27 6.30
C HIS A 192 -6.48 -3.18 5.57
N LYS A 193 -7.33 -2.25 5.99
CA LYS A 193 -8.59 -1.92 5.30
C LYS A 193 -8.88 -0.42 5.39
N THR A 194 -9.73 0.07 4.52
CA THR A 194 -10.42 1.34 4.73
C THR A 194 -11.30 1.21 5.97
N GLN A 195 -11.18 2.13 6.91
CA GLN A 195 -11.95 2.09 8.17
C GLN A 195 -13.43 2.36 7.89
N ASP A 196 -13.72 3.47 7.26
CA ASP A 196 -15.05 3.92 6.83
C ASP A 196 -14.89 5.12 5.86
N THR A 197 -16.01 5.63 5.37
CA THR A 197 -16.08 6.80 4.48
C THR A 197 -17.06 7.85 4.99
N LEU A 198 -17.29 7.90 6.31
CA LEU A 198 -18.33 8.74 6.94
C LEU A 198 -17.93 10.21 7.02
N THR A 199 -16.63 10.51 7.08
CA THR A 199 -16.12 11.87 7.21
C THR A 199 -15.18 12.23 6.07
N ARG A 200 -15.08 13.54 5.80
CA ARG A 200 -14.23 14.05 4.72
C ARG A 200 -12.76 13.74 4.98
N ARG A 201 -12.11 13.23 3.95
CA ARG A 201 -10.66 12.97 3.95
C ARG A 201 -10.08 13.16 2.56
N THR A 202 -8.82 13.57 2.53
CA THR A 202 -7.94 13.48 1.36
C THR A 202 -6.60 12.94 1.83
N ALA A 203 -6.14 11.86 1.23
CA ALA A 203 -4.84 11.27 1.54
C ALA A 203 -4.14 10.84 0.26
N VAL A 204 -2.81 10.83 0.29
CA VAL A 204 -1.98 10.32 -0.80
C VAL A 204 -1.21 9.09 -0.32
N SER A 205 -1.18 8.07 -1.15
CA SER A 205 -0.33 6.89 -0.98
C SER A 205 0.88 7.03 -1.91
N ILE A 206 2.08 7.08 -1.35
CA ILE A 206 3.34 7.02 -2.08
C ILE A 206 3.91 5.64 -1.84
N ARG A 207 4.18 4.90 -2.91
CA ARG A 207 4.61 3.52 -2.83
C ARG A 207 6.05 3.38 -3.26
N CYS A 208 6.84 2.73 -2.41
CA CYS A 208 8.28 2.60 -2.60
C CYS A 208 8.71 1.14 -2.49
N THR A 209 9.75 0.77 -3.24
CA THR A 209 10.33 -0.58 -3.23
C THR A 209 11.84 -0.54 -3.41
N GLN A 210 12.48 -1.70 -3.37
CA GLN A 210 13.89 -1.88 -3.67
C GLN A 210 14.12 -1.81 -5.19
N SER A 211 14.98 -0.90 -5.66
CA SER A 211 15.24 -0.70 -7.10
C SER A 211 15.88 -1.92 -7.78
N THR A 212 16.71 -2.67 -7.04
CA THR A 212 17.38 -3.89 -7.50
C THR A 212 16.51 -5.14 -7.39
N GLY A 213 15.32 -5.04 -6.80
CA GLY A 213 14.39 -6.16 -6.65
C GLY A 213 14.01 -6.77 -8.00
N LEU A 214 14.02 -8.09 -8.08
CA LEU A 214 13.69 -8.82 -9.31
C LEU A 214 12.18 -9.00 -9.45
N ILE A 215 11.68 -8.79 -10.65
CA ILE A 215 10.30 -9.00 -11.05
C ILE A 215 10.26 -10.08 -12.12
N PHE A 216 9.51 -11.14 -11.90
CA PHE A 216 9.38 -12.30 -12.78
C PHE A 216 8.08 -12.18 -13.59
N LYS A 217 8.20 -12.25 -14.92
CA LYS A 217 7.06 -12.16 -15.84
C LYS A 217 6.03 -13.25 -15.56
N GLU A 218 6.47 -14.47 -15.34
CA GLU A 218 5.59 -15.61 -15.03
C GLU A 218 4.74 -15.35 -13.78
N LYS A 219 5.29 -14.75 -12.72
CA LYS A 219 4.55 -14.39 -11.51
C LYS A 219 3.54 -13.28 -11.74
N LEU A 220 3.71 -12.46 -12.77
CA LEU A 220 2.75 -11.43 -13.12
C LEU A 220 1.58 -12.01 -13.94
N ILE A 221 1.85 -12.88 -14.90
CA ILE A 221 0.84 -13.41 -15.84
C ILE A 221 0.11 -14.66 -15.34
N ASN A 222 0.76 -15.48 -14.50
CA ASN A 222 0.19 -16.69 -13.96
C ASN A 222 -0.56 -16.43 -12.65
N GLY A 223 -1.46 -17.35 -12.30
CA GLY A 223 -2.27 -17.31 -11.09
C GLY A 223 -3.72 -17.67 -11.38
N CYS A 224 -4.55 -17.69 -10.34
CA CYS A 224 -5.98 -17.98 -10.48
C CYS A 224 -6.74 -16.81 -11.11
N ASP A 225 -7.99 -17.04 -11.50
CA ASP A 225 -8.84 -16.04 -12.15
C ASP A 225 -9.07 -14.78 -11.29
N ASN A 226 -9.06 -14.93 -9.96
CA ASN A 226 -9.17 -13.76 -9.06
C ASN A 226 -8.00 -12.81 -9.22
N LYS A 227 -6.78 -13.34 -9.24
CA LYS A 227 -5.57 -12.54 -9.47
C LYS A 227 -5.61 -11.86 -10.84
N LYS A 228 -5.96 -12.61 -11.90
CA LYS A 228 -6.06 -12.06 -13.25
C LYS A 228 -7.04 -10.89 -13.31
N LYS A 229 -8.23 -11.03 -12.73
CA LYS A 229 -9.22 -9.94 -12.64
C LYS A 229 -8.68 -8.72 -11.89
N LEU A 230 -7.95 -8.92 -10.78
CA LEU A 230 -7.34 -7.83 -10.04
C LEU A 230 -6.28 -7.07 -10.85
N LEU A 231 -5.48 -7.79 -11.63
CA LEU A 231 -4.47 -7.18 -12.50
C LEU A 231 -5.13 -6.46 -13.69
N GLU A 232 -6.20 -7.02 -14.25
CA GLU A 232 -7.00 -6.39 -15.33
C GLU A 232 -7.65 -5.07 -14.88
N ILE A 233 -8.11 -4.98 -13.62
CA ILE A 233 -8.62 -3.72 -13.04
C ILE A 233 -7.53 -2.64 -13.02
N SER A 234 -6.25 -3.04 -12.93
CA SER A 234 -5.12 -2.12 -13.00
C SER A 234 -4.88 -1.58 -14.42
N GLY A 235 -5.57 -2.10 -15.44
CA GLY A 235 -5.69 -1.57 -16.80
C GLY A 235 -4.34 -1.27 -17.45
N GLU A 236 -4.15 -0.02 -17.88
CA GLU A 236 -2.96 0.46 -18.58
C GLU A 236 -1.65 0.16 -17.81
N ARG A 237 -1.67 0.18 -16.49
CA ARG A 237 -0.50 -0.14 -15.68
C ARG A 237 -0.04 -1.58 -15.86
N TYR A 238 -0.99 -2.53 -15.95
CA TYR A 238 -0.68 -3.94 -16.18
C TYR A 238 -0.08 -4.15 -17.57
N SER A 239 -0.70 -3.60 -18.62
CA SER A 239 -0.20 -3.71 -19.99
C SER A 239 1.18 -3.07 -20.15
N THR A 240 1.37 -1.87 -19.61
CA THR A 240 2.68 -1.19 -19.61
C THR A 240 3.75 -2.04 -18.91
N MET A 241 3.41 -2.68 -17.78
CA MET A 241 4.36 -3.56 -17.09
C MET A 241 4.75 -4.77 -17.98
N ILE A 242 3.79 -5.40 -18.65
CA ILE A 242 4.07 -6.50 -19.59
C ILE A 242 4.98 -6.04 -20.73
N GLU A 243 4.74 -4.86 -21.30
CA GLU A 243 5.57 -4.28 -22.37
C GLU A 243 7.02 -4.03 -21.91
N LYS A 244 7.24 -3.62 -20.65
CA LYS A 244 8.59 -3.41 -20.09
C LYS A 244 9.45 -4.70 -20.08
N PHE A 245 8.83 -5.86 -20.03
CA PHE A 245 9.57 -7.13 -20.15
C PHE A 245 10.14 -7.35 -21.56
N GLY A 246 9.42 -6.96 -22.63
CA GLY A 246 9.80 -7.34 -23.98
C GLY A 246 10.01 -8.86 -24.07
N ASP A 247 11.20 -9.28 -24.53
CA ASP A 247 11.60 -10.68 -24.61
C ASP A 247 12.21 -11.25 -23.31
N LYS A 248 12.33 -10.43 -22.25
CA LYS A 248 12.91 -10.86 -20.99
C LYS A 248 11.86 -11.57 -20.12
N GLU A 249 12.29 -12.58 -19.38
CA GLU A 249 11.49 -13.24 -18.35
C GLU A 249 11.64 -12.59 -16.96
N ILE A 250 12.72 -11.84 -16.76
CA ILE A 250 13.05 -11.17 -15.50
C ILE A 250 13.55 -9.75 -15.80
N ILE A 251 13.03 -8.79 -15.04
CA ILE A 251 13.51 -7.39 -15.03
C ILE A 251 13.70 -6.92 -13.58
N THR A 252 14.46 -5.86 -13.39
CA THR A 252 14.55 -5.21 -12.08
C THR A 252 13.38 -4.23 -11.87
N ALA A 253 13.07 -3.91 -10.62
CA ALA A 253 12.09 -2.88 -10.30
C ALA A 253 12.50 -1.52 -10.93
N ASN A 254 13.81 -1.23 -10.97
CA ASN A 254 14.30 -0.01 -11.62
C ASN A 254 14.00 -0.01 -13.15
N GLU A 255 14.12 -1.13 -13.86
CA GLU A 255 13.73 -1.21 -15.27
C GLU A 255 12.23 -1.01 -15.45
N ALA A 256 11.43 -1.59 -14.56
CA ALA A 256 9.98 -1.51 -14.60
C ALA A 256 9.45 -0.09 -14.33
N PHE A 257 10.03 0.64 -13.36
CA PHE A 257 9.52 1.92 -12.84
C PHE A 257 10.48 3.11 -13.01
N LYS A 258 11.49 3.00 -13.89
CA LYS A 258 12.56 4.01 -14.06
C LYS A 258 12.10 5.43 -14.31
N ASP A 259 10.90 5.60 -14.86
CA ASP A 259 10.36 6.92 -15.21
C ASP A 259 9.85 7.68 -13.97
N LEU A 260 9.79 7.01 -12.81
CA LEU A 260 9.35 7.56 -11.52
C LEU A 260 10.52 7.73 -10.52
N LYS A 261 11.76 7.79 -10.98
CA LYS A 261 12.94 7.87 -10.10
C LYS A 261 12.87 9.04 -9.12
N LEU A 262 13.06 8.71 -7.84
CA LEU A 262 13.43 9.67 -6.80
C LEU A 262 14.78 10.34 -7.08
#